data_0d73dfc787d851f012fcbb230199d12c
#
_entry.id   0d73dfc787d851f012fcbb230199d12c
#
_cell.length_a   1.000
_cell.length_b   1.000
_cell.length_c   1.000
_cell.angle_alpha   90.00
_cell.angle_beta   90.00
_cell.angle_gamma   90.00
#
_symmetry.space_group_name_H-M   'P 1'
#
loop_
_entity.id
_entity.type
_entity.pdbx_description
1 polymer ?
#
loop_
_entity_poly.entity_id
_entity_poly.type
_entity_poly.pdbx_seq_one_letter_code
_entity_poly.pdbx_strand_id
1 'polypeptide(L)'
;MFLDCSSLIAENPPRPSNGIAVTDIDGDGAFELVVAGYCTANLVLKWVDGRLVDIAGPLLADPAGPALGLAAADIDGDGREELYVVNCDRATGTKDMADRLFACFGKHWLDLFAQAENAGAANHTAAGAVAAMDRWGHGRYGFLVATDGGPLRLYELTRRGRLEDGAEEAGLDSIGAARGVTALSIVSDHMDVVTVNDGGPNELFRNLGDGNFEEIAEERGIADSRPSGRAVVALDADGDGLFDLVVGTWDGAQRYFQQRMGGGFVESAGADFSMPGRIFTVVAADFDNDGYEELFFHAHGEPNRLFGWRNDQWQELELGDAAEPKGLGTGAVAADIDGDGRLELILAHGSSHGGHGSHGGGHGAEGNAQPLSVFRPEATNNGWLRVQPLTPFGAPARGAVVSLTAGGRRQRRAVCAGSGYLCQGEPVAHFGLGPLHAVEQVEVRWPDGTVVTVDNPPADRLLTVPYPPE
;
A
#
# COMPACT_ATOMS: atom_id res chain seq x y z
N MET A 1 3.45 15.19 16.87
CA MET A 1 4.40 14.28 17.54
C MET A 1 3.69 12.97 17.82
N PHE A 2 4.37 11.83 17.68
CA PHE A 2 3.77 10.52 17.91
C PHE A 2 4.11 9.98 19.30
N LEU A 3 3.15 9.29 19.92
CA LEU A 3 3.27 8.63 21.22
C LEU A 3 3.20 7.11 21.03
N ASP A 4 4.05 6.37 21.71
CA ASP A 4 4.04 4.91 21.67
C ASP A 4 2.78 4.34 22.33
N CYS A 5 2.02 3.59 21.57
CA CYS A 5 0.81 2.88 21.98
C CYS A 5 0.90 1.37 21.70
N SER A 6 2.10 0.81 21.53
CA SER A 6 2.31 -0.63 21.19
C SER A 6 1.71 -1.59 22.22
N SER A 7 1.44 -1.12 23.44
CA SER A 7 0.71 -1.87 24.47
C SER A 7 -0.76 -2.14 24.12
N LEU A 8 -1.31 -1.51 23.07
CA LEU A 8 -2.62 -1.83 22.50
C LEU A 8 -2.67 -3.22 21.87
N ILE A 9 -1.53 -3.76 21.40
CA ILE A 9 -1.45 -5.13 20.91
C ILE A 9 -1.48 -6.09 22.12
N ALA A 10 -2.46 -6.99 22.16
CA ALA A 10 -2.70 -7.86 23.31
C ALA A 10 -1.52 -8.81 23.59
N GLU A 11 -0.96 -9.39 22.53
CA GLU A 11 0.23 -10.23 22.54
C GLU A 11 1.20 -9.77 21.46
N ASN A 12 2.35 -9.20 21.86
CA ASN A 12 3.31 -8.58 20.96
C ASN A 12 4.76 -9.05 21.23
N PRO A 13 5.04 -10.36 21.11
CA PRO A 13 6.40 -10.86 21.26
C PRO A 13 7.28 -10.42 20.08
N PRO A 14 8.60 -10.28 20.26
CA PRO A 14 9.52 -10.07 19.16
C PRO A 14 9.38 -11.17 18.11
N ARG A 15 9.24 -10.75 16.83
CA ARG A 15 9.05 -11.63 15.67
C ARG A 15 9.57 -10.98 14.40
N PRO A 16 10.02 -11.74 13.39
CA PRO A 16 10.34 -11.20 12.09
C PRO A 16 9.01 -10.94 11.34
N SER A 17 8.64 -9.67 11.23
CA SER A 17 7.44 -9.21 10.52
C SER A 17 7.83 -8.35 9.31
N ASN A 18 7.00 -8.33 8.27
CA ASN A 18 7.27 -7.59 7.03
C ASN A 18 6.06 -6.73 6.64
N GLY A 19 5.46 -6.98 5.48
CA GLY A 19 4.35 -6.19 4.97
C GLY A 19 3.11 -6.22 5.85
N ILE A 20 2.31 -5.18 5.72
CA ILE A 20 1.01 -5.04 6.41
C ILE A 20 -0.05 -4.69 5.36
N ALA A 21 -1.20 -5.35 5.41
CA ALA A 21 -2.39 -4.98 4.65
C ALA A 21 -3.55 -4.67 5.60
N VAL A 22 -4.38 -3.70 5.21
CA VAL A 22 -5.57 -3.31 5.95
C VAL A 22 -6.81 -3.68 5.13
N THR A 23 -7.63 -4.60 5.65
CA THR A 23 -8.80 -5.14 4.96
C THR A 23 -9.78 -5.77 5.95
N ASP A 24 -11.06 -5.89 5.57
CA ASP A 24 -12.10 -6.56 6.36
C ASP A 24 -12.06 -8.08 6.13
N ILE A 25 -11.28 -8.78 6.94
CA ILE A 25 -11.04 -10.23 6.80
C ILE A 25 -12.25 -11.07 7.25
N ASP A 26 -12.97 -10.65 8.29
CA ASP A 26 -14.08 -11.45 8.82
C ASP A 26 -15.47 -11.01 8.30
N GLY A 27 -15.53 -9.92 7.54
CA GLY A 27 -16.73 -9.44 6.85
C GLY A 27 -17.71 -8.73 7.79
N ASP A 28 -17.24 -8.11 8.87
CA ASP A 28 -18.09 -7.37 9.81
C ASP A 28 -18.15 -5.86 9.56
N GLY A 29 -17.37 -5.37 8.58
CA GLY A 29 -17.32 -3.97 8.17
C GLY A 29 -16.26 -3.13 8.90
N ALA A 30 -15.55 -3.69 9.88
CA ALA A 30 -14.35 -3.11 10.45
C ALA A 30 -13.10 -3.66 9.73
N PHE A 31 -12.00 -2.93 9.78
CA PHE A 31 -10.77 -3.39 9.13
C PHE A 31 -9.82 -4.03 10.13
N GLU A 32 -9.23 -5.15 9.72
CA GLU A 32 -8.14 -5.80 10.41
C GLU A 32 -6.79 -5.41 9.79
N LEU A 33 -5.74 -5.51 10.61
CA LEU A 33 -4.35 -5.42 10.18
C LEU A 33 -3.82 -6.85 9.94
N VAL A 34 -3.60 -7.20 8.69
CA VAL A 34 -2.93 -8.46 8.35
C VAL A 34 -1.43 -8.20 8.28
N VAL A 35 -0.65 -8.90 9.09
CA VAL A 35 0.80 -8.72 9.18
C VAL A 35 1.53 -9.96 8.69
N ALA A 36 2.38 -9.82 7.69
CA ALA A 36 3.20 -10.90 7.15
C ALA A 36 4.27 -11.35 8.14
N GLY A 37 4.31 -12.63 8.45
CA GLY A 37 5.31 -13.28 9.31
C GLY A 37 6.34 -14.05 8.49
N TYR A 38 7.63 -13.71 8.62
CA TYR A 38 8.69 -14.42 7.90
C TYR A 38 9.08 -15.72 8.63
N CYS A 39 8.69 -16.87 8.07
CA CYS A 39 8.86 -18.17 8.72
C CYS A 39 8.30 -18.21 10.17
N THR A 40 7.26 -17.44 10.40
CA THR A 40 6.46 -17.41 11.62
C THR A 40 5.00 -17.13 11.23
N ALA A 41 4.05 -17.34 12.15
CA ALA A 41 2.63 -17.13 11.80
C ALA A 41 2.36 -15.71 11.33
N ASN A 42 1.57 -15.51 10.25
CA ASN A 42 0.97 -14.23 9.98
C ASN A 42 -0.01 -13.88 11.10
N LEU A 43 -0.22 -12.59 11.35
CA LEU A 43 -1.24 -12.11 12.29
C LEU A 43 -2.42 -11.51 11.52
N VAL A 44 -3.60 -11.61 12.10
CA VAL A 44 -4.81 -10.87 11.73
C VAL A 44 -5.27 -10.12 12.97
N LEU A 45 -4.89 -8.86 13.10
CA LEU A 45 -5.12 -8.07 14.30
C LEU A 45 -6.43 -7.30 14.17
N LYS A 46 -7.40 -7.65 14.99
CA LYS A 46 -8.72 -7.02 15.09
C LYS A 46 -8.82 -6.13 16.32
N TRP A 47 -9.42 -4.95 16.18
CA TRP A 47 -9.75 -4.08 17.31
C TRP A 47 -10.94 -4.63 18.09
N VAL A 48 -10.70 -5.05 19.32
CA VAL A 48 -11.71 -5.62 20.22
C VAL A 48 -11.51 -5.05 21.62
N ASP A 49 -12.53 -4.43 22.19
CA ASP A 49 -12.55 -3.90 23.55
C ASP A 49 -11.32 -3.06 23.94
N GLY A 50 -10.86 -2.19 23.02
CA GLY A 50 -9.73 -1.29 23.25
C GLY A 50 -8.36 -1.93 23.06
N ARG A 51 -8.28 -3.07 22.38
CA ARG A 51 -7.02 -3.78 22.07
C ARG A 51 -7.03 -4.40 20.68
N LEU A 52 -5.85 -4.56 20.11
CA LEU A 52 -5.61 -5.37 18.92
C LEU A 52 -5.37 -6.82 19.33
N VAL A 53 -6.27 -7.71 18.90
CA VAL A 53 -6.25 -9.14 19.23
C VAL A 53 -6.05 -9.94 17.95
N ASP A 54 -5.15 -10.92 17.97
CA ASP A 54 -4.94 -11.82 16.84
C ASP A 54 -6.11 -12.80 16.70
N ILE A 55 -6.76 -12.77 15.54
CA ILE A 55 -7.87 -13.66 15.17
C ILE A 55 -7.51 -14.61 14.01
N ALA A 56 -6.21 -14.71 13.66
CA ALA A 56 -5.77 -15.52 12.53
C ALA A 56 -6.16 -17.00 12.70
N GLY A 57 -6.98 -17.50 11.76
CA GLY A 57 -7.22 -18.94 11.65
C GLY A 57 -5.99 -19.68 11.11
N PRO A 58 -5.91 -21.02 11.27
CA PRO A 58 -4.72 -21.81 10.93
C PRO A 58 -4.23 -21.65 9.49
N LEU A 59 -5.13 -21.41 8.53
CA LEU A 59 -4.78 -21.24 7.12
C LEU A 59 -4.12 -19.89 6.86
N LEU A 60 -4.71 -18.80 7.36
CA LEU A 60 -4.17 -17.44 7.18
C LEU A 60 -2.88 -17.25 7.99
N ALA A 61 -2.77 -17.91 9.13
CA ALA A 61 -1.55 -17.87 9.96
C ALA A 61 -0.33 -18.44 9.23
N ASP A 62 -0.46 -19.45 8.38
CA ASP A 62 0.60 -20.09 7.55
C ASP A 62 2.01 -20.02 8.19
N PRO A 63 2.25 -20.65 9.36
CA PRO A 63 3.44 -20.39 10.17
C PRO A 63 4.76 -20.87 9.55
N ALA A 64 4.71 -21.62 8.46
CA ALA A 64 5.87 -22.07 7.69
C ALA A 64 6.19 -21.15 6.51
N GLY A 65 5.28 -20.24 6.14
CA GLY A 65 5.42 -19.33 5.00
C GLY A 65 6.49 -18.27 5.26
N PRO A 66 7.42 -18.03 4.31
CA PRO A 66 8.33 -16.90 4.36
C PRO A 66 7.60 -15.65 3.81
N ALA A 67 6.53 -15.23 4.47
CA ALA A 67 5.68 -14.15 3.99
C ALA A 67 6.39 -12.79 4.07
N LEU A 68 6.38 -12.04 2.97
CA LEU A 68 6.96 -10.71 2.86
C LEU A 68 5.91 -9.63 2.62
N GLY A 69 5.05 -9.79 1.63
CA GLY A 69 4.12 -8.77 1.19
C GLY A 69 2.67 -9.23 1.15
N LEU A 70 1.76 -8.28 1.25
CA LEU A 70 0.33 -8.52 1.33
C LEU A 70 -0.43 -7.51 0.47
N ALA A 71 -1.47 -7.98 -0.21
CA ALA A 71 -2.49 -7.12 -0.80
C ALA A 71 -3.85 -7.82 -0.74
N ALA A 72 -4.90 -7.03 -0.61
CA ALA A 72 -6.28 -7.50 -0.62
C ALA A 72 -7.08 -6.85 -1.75
N ALA A 73 -7.97 -7.61 -2.38
CA ALA A 73 -8.87 -7.12 -3.42
C ALA A 73 -9.96 -8.15 -3.72
N ASP A 74 -11.14 -7.70 -4.15
CA ASP A 74 -12.23 -8.55 -4.62
C ASP A 74 -11.96 -9.02 -6.06
N ILE A 75 -11.46 -10.25 -6.22
CA ILE A 75 -11.11 -10.81 -7.53
C ILE A 75 -12.24 -11.64 -8.15
N ASP A 76 -13.19 -12.11 -7.35
CA ASP A 76 -14.30 -12.95 -7.85
C ASP A 76 -15.62 -12.18 -8.00
N GLY A 77 -15.73 -10.98 -7.42
CA GLY A 77 -16.89 -10.10 -7.49
C GLY A 77 -17.99 -10.53 -6.51
N ASP A 78 -17.63 -11.08 -5.37
CA ASP A 78 -18.58 -11.46 -4.32
C ASP A 78 -18.81 -10.37 -3.25
N GLY A 79 -18.06 -9.26 -3.32
CA GLY A 79 -18.15 -8.13 -2.42
C GLY A 79 -17.19 -8.21 -1.22
N ARG A 80 -16.31 -9.20 -1.18
CA ARG A 80 -15.27 -9.38 -0.17
C ARG A 80 -13.90 -9.37 -0.81
N GLU A 81 -12.90 -8.95 -0.07
CA GLU A 81 -11.53 -8.95 -0.58
C GLU A 81 -10.85 -10.30 -0.31
N GLU A 82 -10.21 -10.87 -1.35
CA GLU A 82 -9.25 -11.95 -1.25
C GLU A 82 -7.90 -11.40 -0.78
N LEU A 83 -7.08 -12.27 -0.18
CA LEU A 83 -5.76 -11.92 0.33
C LEU A 83 -4.66 -12.62 -0.45
N TYR A 84 -3.83 -11.85 -1.16
CA TYR A 84 -2.58 -12.31 -1.76
C TYR A 84 -1.43 -12.17 -0.77
N VAL A 85 -0.64 -13.24 -0.62
CA VAL A 85 0.56 -13.28 0.24
C VAL A 85 1.77 -13.60 -0.62
N VAL A 86 2.68 -12.64 -0.73
CA VAL A 86 3.99 -12.86 -1.36
C VAL A 86 4.85 -13.66 -0.41
N ASN A 87 5.16 -14.90 -0.74
CA ASN A 87 6.18 -15.70 -0.07
C ASN A 87 7.52 -15.57 -0.79
N CYS A 88 8.62 -15.39 -0.05
CA CYS A 88 9.91 -15.26 -0.68
C CYS A 88 11.04 -15.78 0.22
N ASP A 89 11.50 -16.99 -0.06
CA ASP A 89 12.64 -17.67 0.60
C ASP A 89 13.98 -17.45 -0.13
N ARG A 90 13.97 -16.69 -1.23
CA ARG A 90 15.12 -16.35 -2.05
C ARG A 90 15.15 -14.86 -2.35
N ALA A 91 16.32 -14.27 -2.43
CA ALA A 91 16.46 -12.85 -2.76
C ALA A 91 16.10 -12.53 -4.22
N THR A 92 16.40 -13.45 -5.14
CA THR A 92 16.18 -13.28 -6.59
C THR A 92 15.94 -14.61 -7.27
N GLY A 93 15.30 -14.59 -8.44
CA GLY A 93 15.11 -15.77 -9.29
C GLY A 93 14.07 -16.76 -8.77
N THR A 94 14.28 -18.04 -9.00
CA THR A 94 13.32 -19.10 -8.63
C THR A 94 13.36 -19.37 -7.13
N LYS A 95 12.21 -19.38 -6.48
CA LYS A 95 11.99 -19.70 -5.06
C LYS A 95 11.35 -21.06 -4.87
N ASP A 96 11.58 -21.66 -3.71
CA ASP A 96 11.04 -22.98 -3.39
C ASP A 96 9.57 -22.89 -2.89
N MET A 97 9.25 -21.84 -2.11
CA MET A 97 7.90 -21.59 -1.59
C MET A 97 7.12 -20.68 -2.52
N ALA A 98 5.99 -21.19 -3.07
CA ALA A 98 5.08 -20.40 -3.88
C ALA A 98 4.34 -19.34 -3.05
N ASP A 99 3.84 -18.31 -3.72
CA ASP A 99 2.91 -17.35 -3.13
C ASP A 99 1.60 -18.05 -2.73
N ARG A 100 0.79 -17.38 -1.89
CA ARG A 100 -0.56 -17.80 -1.53
C ARG A 100 -1.58 -16.81 -2.04
N LEU A 101 -2.74 -17.31 -2.39
CA LEU A 101 -3.92 -16.51 -2.68
C LEU A 101 -5.10 -17.10 -1.92
N PHE A 102 -5.45 -16.46 -0.82
CA PHE A 102 -6.53 -16.89 0.06
C PHE A 102 -7.84 -16.23 -0.35
N ALA A 103 -8.86 -17.03 -0.64
CA ALA A 103 -10.22 -16.60 -0.92
C ALA A 103 -11.20 -17.13 0.12
N CYS A 104 -12.22 -16.33 0.45
CA CYS A 104 -13.19 -16.66 1.49
C CYS A 104 -14.54 -17.02 0.88
N PHE A 105 -14.93 -18.28 0.97
CA PHE A 105 -16.24 -18.77 0.56
C PHE A 105 -17.17 -18.94 1.75
N GLY A 106 -18.05 -17.97 1.97
CA GLY A 106 -18.89 -17.89 3.16
C GLY A 106 -18.08 -17.63 4.43
N LYS A 107 -17.69 -18.70 5.15
CA LYS A 107 -16.83 -18.59 6.37
C LYS A 107 -15.56 -19.42 6.25
N HIS A 108 -15.26 -19.97 5.09
CA HIS A 108 -14.15 -20.88 4.89
C HIS A 108 -13.13 -20.27 3.94
N TRP A 109 -11.93 -20.11 4.42
CA TRP A 109 -10.79 -19.69 3.61
C TRP A 109 -10.20 -20.88 2.84
N LEU A 110 -9.82 -20.66 1.60
CA LEU A 110 -9.12 -21.60 0.74
C LEU A 110 -7.90 -20.92 0.12
N ASP A 111 -6.83 -21.66 -0.09
CA ASP A 111 -5.71 -21.20 -0.93
C ASP A 111 -6.01 -21.60 -2.38
N LEU A 112 -6.23 -20.60 -3.25
CA LEU A 112 -6.57 -20.83 -4.66
C LEU A 112 -5.40 -21.43 -5.44
N PHE A 113 -4.14 -21.11 -5.13
CA PHE A 113 -2.99 -21.76 -5.77
C PHE A 113 -2.83 -23.23 -5.39
N ALA A 114 -3.33 -23.63 -4.22
CA ALA A 114 -3.33 -25.03 -3.81
C ALA A 114 -4.41 -25.88 -4.51
N GLN A 115 -5.37 -25.26 -5.22
CA GLN A 115 -6.37 -26.00 -5.99
C GLN A 115 -5.74 -26.59 -7.25
N ALA A 116 -6.12 -27.84 -7.59
CA ALA A 116 -5.49 -28.59 -8.69
C ALA A 116 -5.56 -27.86 -10.05
N GLU A 117 -6.65 -27.14 -10.32
CA GLU A 117 -6.86 -26.35 -11.52
C GLU A 117 -5.97 -25.11 -11.62
N ASN A 118 -5.46 -24.60 -10.49
CA ASN A 118 -4.67 -23.36 -10.38
C ASN A 118 -3.19 -23.61 -10.04
N ALA A 119 -2.82 -24.84 -9.67
CA ALA A 119 -1.46 -25.15 -9.21
C ALA A 119 -0.36 -24.77 -10.23
N GLY A 120 -0.69 -24.80 -11.54
CA GLY A 120 0.22 -24.39 -12.61
C GLY A 120 0.41 -22.86 -12.74
N ALA A 121 -0.44 -22.06 -12.11
CA ALA A 121 -0.35 -20.59 -12.10
C ALA A 121 0.45 -20.05 -10.92
N ALA A 122 0.76 -20.88 -9.91
CA ALA A 122 1.45 -20.42 -8.70
C ALA A 122 2.79 -19.75 -9.00
N ASN A 123 3.04 -18.61 -8.37
CA ASN A 123 4.29 -17.87 -8.56
C ASN A 123 5.46 -18.51 -7.82
N HIS A 124 6.44 -18.96 -8.57
CA HIS A 124 7.74 -19.47 -8.09
C HIS A 124 8.91 -18.53 -8.41
N THR A 125 8.66 -17.27 -8.78
CA THR A 125 9.69 -16.25 -8.95
C THR A 125 9.75 -15.38 -7.70
N ALA A 126 10.95 -15.03 -7.23
CA ALA A 126 11.11 -14.09 -6.14
C ALA A 126 10.33 -12.80 -6.45
N ALA A 127 9.59 -12.27 -5.48
CA ALA A 127 8.75 -11.11 -5.67
C ALA A 127 9.05 -10.04 -4.62
N GLY A 128 9.00 -8.79 -5.05
CA GLY A 128 9.35 -7.62 -4.25
C GLY A 128 8.17 -6.77 -3.83
N ALA A 129 7.02 -6.86 -4.50
CA ALA A 129 5.82 -6.11 -4.16
C ALA A 129 4.56 -6.72 -4.79
N VAL A 130 3.38 -6.34 -4.28
CA VAL A 130 2.08 -6.71 -4.84
C VAL A 130 1.10 -5.55 -4.67
N ALA A 131 0.23 -5.34 -5.65
CA ALA A 131 -0.86 -4.38 -5.60
C ALA A 131 -2.14 -4.95 -6.22
N ALA A 132 -3.28 -4.46 -5.75
CA ALA A 132 -4.58 -4.69 -6.40
C ALA A 132 -4.65 -3.91 -7.71
N MET A 133 -5.22 -4.50 -8.75
CA MET A 133 -5.30 -3.91 -10.08
C MET A 133 -6.62 -4.23 -10.77
N ASP A 134 -7.43 -3.21 -11.02
CA ASP A 134 -8.60 -3.30 -11.90
C ASP A 134 -8.25 -2.69 -13.26
N ARG A 135 -7.65 -3.51 -14.14
CA ARG A 135 -7.19 -3.04 -15.45
C ARG A 135 -8.32 -2.63 -16.39
N TRP A 136 -9.53 -3.14 -16.14
CA TRP A 136 -10.71 -2.89 -16.98
C TRP A 136 -11.63 -1.81 -16.43
N GLY A 137 -11.48 -1.43 -15.16
CA GLY A 137 -12.38 -0.52 -14.47
C GLY A 137 -13.74 -1.14 -14.10
N HIS A 138 -13.85 -2.46 -14.06
CA HIS A 138 -15.14 -3.14 -13.87
C HIS A 138 -15.44 -3.49 -12.40
N GLY A 139 -14.59 -3.07 -11.46
CA GLY A 139 -14.71 -3.39 -10.03
C GLY A 139 -14.29 -4.84 -9.69
N ARG A 140 -13.77 -5.59 -10.65
CA ARG A 140 -13.10 -6.87 -10.44
C ARG A 140 -11.61 -6.71 -10.56
N TYR A 141 -10.93 -7.10 -9.52
CA TYR A 141 -9.49 -6.92 -9.43
C TYR A 141 -8.72 -8.15 -9.89
N GLY A 142 -7.46 -7.93 -10.18
CA GLY A 142 -6.39 -8.89 -10.18
C GLY A 142 -5.31 -8.48 -9.18
N PHE A 143 -4.29 -9.30 -9.03
CA PHE A 143 -3.10 -8.97 -8.27
C PHE A 143 -1.90 -8.80 -9.20
N LEU A 144 -1.38 -7.58 -9.25
CA LEU A 144 -0.14 -7.27 -9.95
C LEU A 144 1.03 -7.54 -9.01
N VAL A 145 1.88 -8.50 -9.38
CA VAL A 145 3.04 -8.93 -8.60
C VAL A 145 4.32 -8.50 -9.28
N ALA A 146 5.10 -7.68 -8.60
CA ALA A 146 6.42 -7.25 -9.04
C ALA A 146 7.46 -8.30 -8.68
N THR A 147 8.09 -8.91 -9.68
CA THR A 147 9.07 -9.97 -9.48
C THR A 147 10.51 -9.46 -9.58
N ASP A 148 11.45 -10.22 -9.01
CA ASP A 148 12.88 -9.95 -9.08
C ASP A 148 13.57 -10.99 -9.94
N GLY A 149 14.02 -10.57 -11.12
CA GLY A 149 14.66 -11.43 -12.13
C GLY A 149 13.68 -12.23 -12.99
N GLY A 150 12.40 -11.84 -12.99
CA GLY A 150 11.36 -12.36 -13.86
C GLY A 150 10.43 -11.26 -14.37
N PRO A 151 9.45 -11.60 -15.23
CA PRO A 151 8.45 -10.65 -15.68
C PRO A 151 7.45 -10.31 -14.56
N LEU A 152 6.85 -9.12 -14.62
CA LEU A 152 5.68 -8.83 -13.81
C LEU A 152 4.60 -9.90 -14.04
N ARG A 153 3.76 -10.13 -13.03
CA ARG A 153 2.63 -11.06 -13.11
C ARG A 153 1.34 -10.31 -12.81
N LEU A 154 0.28 -10.62 -13.55
CA LEU A 154 -1.06 -10.11 -13.27
C LEU A 154 -2.02 -11.28 -13.14
N TYR A 155 -2.32 -11.66 -11.90
CA TYR A 155 -3.23 -12.76 -11.61
C TYR A 155 -4.67 -12.28 -11.61
N GLU A 156 -5.46 -12.78 -12.53
CA GLU A 156 -6.89 -12.52 -12.64
C GLU A 156 -7.69 -13.83 -12.57
N LEU A 157 -8.89 -13.75 -12.00
CA LEU A 157 -9.79 -14.90 -11.93
C LEU A 157 -10.74 -14.91 -13.12
N THR A 158 -10.68 -15.95 -13.94
CA THR A 158 -11.62 -16.14 -15.03
C THR A 158 -13.04 -16.41 -14.52
N ARG A 159 -14.04 -16.23 -15.37
CA ARG A 159 -15.45 -16.57 -15.04
C ARG A 159 -15.67 -18.04 -14.65
N ARG A 160 -14.70 -18.92 -14.89
CA ARG A 160 -14.73 -20.34 -14.52
C ARG A 160 -13.99 -20.62 -13.21
N GLY A 161 -13.54 -19.60 -12.50
CA GLY A 161 -12.80 -19.74 -11.24
C GLY A 161 -11.34 -20.19 -11.41
N ARG A 162 -10.75 -20.06 -12.62
CA ARG A 162 -9.33 -20.35 -12.85
C ARG A 162 -8.52 -19.09 -12.78
N LEU A 163 -7.36 -19.18 -12.12
CA LEU A 163 -6.36 -18.13 -12.12
C LEU A 163 -5.56 -18.17 -13.41
N GLU A 164 -5.43 -17.02 -14.06
CA GLU A 164 -4.61 -16.83 -15.26
C GLU A 164 -3.68 -15.63 -15.03
N ASP A 165 -2.48 -15.70 -15.61
CA ASP A 165 -1.53 -14.60 -15.64
C ASP A 165 -1.76 -13.80 -16.92
N GLY A 166 -2.31 -12.60 -16.80
CA GLY A 166 -2.65 -11.70 -17.91
C GLY A 166 -1.57 -10.66 -18.23
N ALA A 167 -0.39 -10.69 -17.56
CA ALA A 167 0.60 -9.62 -17.68
C ALA A 167 1.13 -9.46 -19.11
N GLU A 168 1.51 -10.57 -19.79
CA GLU A 168 2.01 -10.53 -21.18
C GLU A 168 0.94 -9.99 -22.14
N GLU A 169 -0.30 -10.46 -22.00
CA GLU A 169 -1.42 -9.98 -22.83
C GLU A 169 -1.67 -8.47 -22.62
N ALA A 170 -1.52 -8.01 -21.39
CA ALA A 170 -1.75 -6.61 -21.02
C ALA A 170 -0.57 -5.67 -21.35
N GLY A 171 0.58 -6.18 -21.76
CA GLY A 171 1.80 -5.37 -21.95
C GLY A 171 2.48 -4.95 -20.65
N LEU A 172 2.32 -5.76 -19.58
CA LEU A 172 2.93 -5.58 -18.26
C LEU A 172 4.04 -6.59 -17.95
N ASP A 173 4.55 -7.31 -18.95
CA ASP A 173 5.52 -8.41 -18.80
C ASP A 173 6.98 -7.95 -18.74
N SER A 174 7.22 -6.69 -18.36
CA SER A 174 8.56 -6.15 -18.18
C SER A 174 9.38 -6.99 -17.19
N ILE A 175 10.66 -7.18 -17.50
CA ILE A 175 11.59 -7.92 -16.65
C ILE A 175 12.51 -6.93 -15.94
N GLY A 176 12.42 -6.89 -14.62
CA GLY A 176 13.18 -5.99 -13.78
C GLY A 176 13.50 -6.60 -12.41
N ALA A 177 13.94 -5.75 -11.51
CA ALA A 177 14.11 -6.05 -10.09
C ALA A 177 13.15 -5.16 -9.28
N ALA A 178 11.85 -5.23 -9.63
CA ALA A 178 10.86 -4.35 -9.03
C ALA A 178 10.65 -4.67 -7.55
N ARG A 179 10.77 -3.63 -6.71
CA ARG A 179 10.66 -3.71 -5.25
C ARG A 179 9.45 -2.97 -4.71
N GLY A 180 8.97 -1.96 -5.39
CA GLY A 180 7.78 -1.22 -5.03
C GLY A 180 6.83 -1.13 -6.21
N VAL A 181 5.53 -1.16 -5.95
CA VAL A 181 4.48 -0.99 -6.95
C VAL A 181 3.33 -0.17 -6.37
N THR A 182 2.78 0.70 -7.18
CA THR A 182 1.50 1.37 -6.88
C THR A 182 0.63 1.41 -8.11
N ALA A 183 -0.69 1.34 -7.92
CA ALA A 183 -1.67 1.32 -9.00
C ALA A 183 -2.82 2.29 -8.69
N LEU A 184 -2.94 3.35 -9.49
CA LEU A 184 -3.99 4.37 -9.37
C LEU A 184 -4.02 5.23 -10.65
N SER A 185 -5.03 6.07 -10.80
CA SER A 185 -5.15 7.03 -11.89
C SER A 185 -4.12 8.17 -11.74
N ILE A 186 -2.98 8.08 -12.44
CA ILE A 186 -1.85 9.02 -12.35
C ILE A 186 -1.80 9.93 -13.58
N VAL A 187 -1.73 9.33 -14.78
CA VAL A 187 -1.60 10.02 -16.07
C VAL A 187 -2.75 9.70 -17.02
N SER A 188 -3.60 8.73 -16.67
CA SER A 188 -4.84 8.38 -17.36
C SER A 188 -6.03 8.47 -16.42
N ASP A 189 -7.25 8.26 -16.93
CA ASP A 189 -8.48 8.18 -16.12
C ASP A 189 -8.69 6.77 -15.51
N HIS A 190 -7.83 5.81 -15.84
CA HIS A 190 -7.85 4.43 -15.37
C HIS A 190 -6.70 4.17 -14.39
N MET A 191 -6.64 2.97 -13.81
CA MET A 191 -5.50 2.61 -12.96
C MET A 191 -4.25 2.41 -13.81
N ASP A 192 -3.31 3.36 -13.73
CA ASP A 192 -1.95 3.24 -14.23
C ASP A 192 -1.09 2.47 -13.21
N VAL A 193 0.10 2.04 -13.60
CA VAL A 193 1.03 1.32 -12.74
C VAL A 193 2.38 2.04 -12.70
N VAL A 194 2.93 2.22 -11.50
CA VAL A 194 4.33 2.62 -11.31
C VAL A 194 5.07 1.49 -10.61
N THR A 195 6.21 1.08 -11.16
CA THR A 195 7.16 0.21 -10.49
C THR A 195 8.47 0.94 -10.22
N VAL A 196 9.09 0.63 -9.08
CA VAL A 196 10.43 1.11 -8.76
C VAL A 196 11.38 -0.06 -8.59
N ASN A 197 12.54 0.05 -9.26
CA ASN A 197 13.46 -1.06 -9.44
C ASN A 197 14.72 -0.91 -8.57
N ASP A 198 15.28 -2.04 -8.15
CA ASP A 198 16.58 -2.14 -7.47
C ASP A 198 17.69 -2.19 -8.52
N GLY A 199 18.28 -1.01 -8.82
CA GLY A 199 19.37 -0.89 -9.80
C GLY A 199 18.93 -0.87 -11.26
N GLY A 200 17.66 -0.57 -11.55
CA GLY A 200 17.09 -0.39 -12.87
C GLY A 200 16.25 0.88 -12.97
N PRO A 201 15.79 1.27 -14.17
CA PRO A 201 14.90 2.40 -14.32
C PRO A 201 13.55 2.11 -13.65
N ASN A 202 12.94 3.15 -13.08
CA ASN A 202 11.53 3.07 -12.72
C ASN A 202 10.68 2.97 -13.98
N GLU A 203 9.50 2.35 -13.88
CA GLU A 203 8.57 2.21 -15.00
C GLU A 203 7.23 2.86 -14.66
N LEU A 204 6.58 3.42 -15.69
CA LEU A 204 5.23 3.96 -15.65
C LEU A 204 4.43 3.36 -16.79
N PHE A 205 3.52 2.49 -16.49
CA PHE A 205 2.62 1.88 -17.44
C PHE A 205 1.30 2.65 -17.45
N ARG A 206 1.02 3.35 -18.54
CA ARG A 206 -0.25 4.03 -18.76
C ARG A 206 -1.30 3.02 -19.20
N ASN A 207 -2.43 2.98 -18.51
CA ASN A 207 -3.59 2.20 -18.93
C ASN A 207 -4.28 2.88 -20.13
N LEU A 208 -4.50 2.12 -21.20
CA LEU A 208 -5.10 2.62 -22.45
C LEU A 208 -6.64 2.61 -22.43
N GLY A 209 -7.25 2.08 -21.35
CA GLY A 209 -8.70 1.97 -21.18
C GLY A 209 -9.33 0.75 -21.88
N ASP A 210 -8.53 -0.08 -22.52
CA ASP A 210 -8.95 -1.33 -23.16
C ASP A 210 -8.31 -2.57 -22.52
N GLY A 211 -7.78 -2.42 -21.30
CA GLY A 211 -7.10 -3.44 -20.52
C GLY A 211 -5.63 -3.65 -20.91
N ASN A 212 -5.09 -2.85 -21.83
CA ASN A 212 -3.69 -2.88 -22.22
C ASN A 212 -2.93 -1.67 -21.66
N PHE A 213 -1.62 -1.78 -21.58
CA PHE A 213 -0.74 -0.78 -21.02
C PHE A 213 0.39 -0.40 -21.99
N GLU A 214 0.90 0.81 -21.82
CA GLU A 214 2.03 1.35 -22.58
C GLU A 214 3.07 1.91 -21.58
N GLU A 215 4.31 1.43 -21.65
CA GLU A 215 5.40 1.94 -20.81
C GLU A 215 5.85 3.33 -21.32
N ILE A 216 5.83 4.34 -20.43
CA ILE A 216 6.08 5.75 -20.78
C ILE A 216 6.99 6.49 -19.79
N ALA A 217 7.71 5.80 -18.90
CA ALA A 217 8.49 6.43 -17.81
C ALA A 217 9.58 7.37 -18.33
N GLU A 218 10.29 6.99 -19.41
CA GLU A 218 11.32 7.85 -20.01
C GLU A 218 10.70 9.13 -20.59
N GLU A 219 9.59 9.00 -21.34
CA GLU A 219 8.85 10.13 -21.90
C GLU A 219 8.35 11.09 -20.82
N ARG A 220 7.93 10.53 -19.67
CA ARG A 220 7.34 11.27 -18.56
C ARG A 220 8.34 11.75 -17.52
N GLY A 221 9.60 11.33 -17.60
CA GLY A 221 10.69 11.84 -16.78
C GLY A 221 10.85 11.18 -15.41
N ILE A 222 10.32 9.96 -15.20
CA ILE A 222 10.51 9.20 -13.96
C ILE A 222 11.45 8.02 -14.07
N ALA A 223 11.97 7.68 -15.26
CA ALA A 223 12.89 6.56 -15.50
C ALA A 223 14.27 6.81 -14.87
N ASP A 224 14.33 6.88 -13.52
CA ASP A 224 15.58 7.04 -12.77
C ASP A 224 16.19 5.69 -12.40
N SER A 225 17.35 5.38 -12.96
CA SER A 225 18.08 4.12 -12.74
C SER A 225 19.21 4.23 -11.72
N ARG A 226 19.39 5.39 -11.09
CA ARG A 226 20.54 5.63 -10.19
C ARG A 226 20.38 5.04 -8.80
N PRO A 227 19.26 5.22 -8.11
CA PRO A 227 19.08 4.67 -6.77
C PRO A 227 18.53 3.24 -6.80
N SER A 228 18.69 2.54 -5.68
CA SER A 228 18.04 1.28 -5.38
C SER A 228 16.62 1.57 -4.86
N GLY A 229 15.64 1.67 -5.75
CA GLY A 229 14.25 1.93 -5.39
C GLY A 229 13.64 0.79 -4.57
N ARG A 230 12.89 1.14 -3.52
CA ARG A 230 12.23 0.18 -2.62
C ARG A 230 10.74 0.43 -2.50
N ALA A 231 10.36 1.65 -2.24
CA ALA A 231 8.99 2.03 -2.00
C ALA A 231 8.55 3.11 -2.97
N VAL A 232 7.30 3.11 -3.37
CA VAL A 232 6.67 4.20 -4.12
C VAL A 232 5.31 4.51 -3.52
N VAL A 233 5.04 5.81 -3.34
CA VAL A 233 3.71 6.31 -2.97
C VAL A 233 3.35 7.46 -3.88
N ALA A 234 2.06 7.65 -4.09
CA ALA A 234 1.50 8.77 -4.85
C ALA A 234 0.60 9.60 -3.95
N LEU A 235 0.74 10.93 -4.03
CA LEU A 235 -0.05 11.89 -3.27
C LEU A 235 -0.14 13.22 -4.03
N ASP A 236 -1.16 14.01 -3.75
CA ASP A 236 -1.28 15.40 -4.22
C ASP A 236 -0.63 16.34 -3.18
N ALA A 237 0.70 16.49 -3.27
CA ALA A 237 1.49 17.15 -2.22
C ALA A 237 1.27 18.66 -2.16
N ASP A 238 1.17 19.32 -3.31
CA ASP A 238 1.04 20.78 -3.41
C ASP A 238 -0.41 21.27 -3.58
N GLY A 239 -1.36 20.33 -3.67
CA GLY A 239 -2.79 20.64 -3.78
C GLY A 239 -3.22 21.11 -5.18
N ASP A 240 -2.45 20.80 -6.23
CA ASP A 240 -2.76 21.18 -7.61
C ASP A 240 -3.74 20.19 -8.29
N GLY A 241 -4.05 19.08 -7.62
CA GLY A 241 -4.96 18.04 -8.09
C GLY A 241 -4.30 16.99 -8.97
N LEU A 242 -2.97 16.98 -9.09
CA LEU A 242 -2.19 15.93 -9.75
C LEU A 242 -1.50 15.06 -8.69
N PHE A 243 -1.28 13.79 -9.03
CA PHE A 243 -0.55 12.90 -8.12
C PHE A 243 0.95 12.95 -8.39
N ASP A 244 1.68 13.43 -7.41
CA ASP A 244 3.12 13.35 -7.35
C ASP A 244 3.58 11.95 -6.93
N LEU A 245 4.85 11.62 -7.18
CA LEU A 245 5.45 10.34 -6.79
C LEU A 245 6.62 10.56 -5.83
N VAL A 246 6.62 9.80 -4.74
CA VAL A 246 7.75 9.73 -3.82
C VAL A 246 8.35 8.34 -3.87
N VAL A 247 9.67 8.26 -4.06
CA VAL A 247 10.41 7.00 -4.09
C VAL A 247 11.37 6.94 -2.91
N GLY A 248 11.11 5.97 -2.03
CA GLY A 248 12.03 5.57 -0.96
C GLY A 248 13.12 4.66 -1.51
N THR A 249 14.38 4.90 -1.11
CA THR A 249 15.53 4.18 -1.64
C THR A 249 16.35 3.51 -0.54
N TRP A 250 17.08 2.44 -0.91
CA TRP A 250 18.05 1.78 -0.06
C TRP A 250 19.46 2.29 -0.37
N ASP A 251 20.11 2.90 0.63
CA ASP A 251 21.45 3.52 0.51
C ASP A 251 21.57 4.60 -0.59
N GLY A 252 20.45 5.10 -1.11
CA GLY A 252 20.37 6.10 -2.16
C GLY A 252 19.67 7.39 -1.73
N ALA A 253 19.69 8.41 -2.59
CA ALA A 253 18.96 9.64 -2.38
C ALA A 253 17.46 9.41 -2.57
N GLN A 254 16.65 9.86 -1.61
CA GLN A 254 15.19 9.81 -1.73
C GLN A 254 14.73 10.73 -2.88
N ARG A 255 13.65 10.35 -3.57
CA ARG A 255 13.15 11.07 -4.74
C ARG A 255 11.75 11.62 -4.52
N TYR A 256 11.53 12.81 -5.05
CA TYR A 256 10.21 13.43 -5.18
C TYR A 256 10.02 13.90 -6.61
N PHE A 257 9.16 13.23 -7.35
CA PHE A 257 8.80 13.56 -8.73
C PHE A 257 7.48 14.31 -8.69
N GLN A 258 7.54 15.62 -8.85
CA GLN A 258 6.37 16.48 -8.92
C GLN A 258 5.75 16.41 -10.31
N GLN A 259 4.47 16.04 -10.39
CA GLN A 259 3.73 16.02 -11.64
C GLN A 259 3.45 17.43 -12.15
N ARG A 260 3.46 17.64 -13.44
CA ARG A 260 3.16 18.90 -14.10
C ARG A 260 1.98 18.75 -15.00
N MET A 261 1.27 19.84 -15.24
CA MET A 261 0.22 19.91 -16.24
C MET A 261 0.70 19.33 -17.57
N GLY A 262 -0.03 18.33 -18.11
CA GLY A 262 0.38 17.57 -19.30
C GLY A 262 1.02 16.21 -19.00
N GLY A 263 1.10 15.81 -17.71
CA GLY A 263 1.44 14.46 -17.27
C GLY A 263 2.94 14.12 -17.26
N GLY A 264 3.83 15.10 -17.38
CA GLY A 264 5.27 14.92 -17.17
C GLY A 264 5.65 15.18 -15.72
N PHE A 265 6.79 14.63 -15.28
CA PHE A 265 7.31 14.76 -13.92
C PHE A 265 8.64 15.49 -13.90
N VAL A 266 8.88 16.22 -12.82
CA VAL A 266 10.15 16.90 -12.55
C VAL A 266 10.62 16.47 -11.17
N GLU A 267 11.86 15.96 -11.10
CA GLU A 267 12.49 15.66 -9.81
C GLU A 267 12.72 16.97 -9.05
N SER A 268 12.10 17.10 -7.89
CA SER A 268 11.98 18.34 -7.10
C SER A 268 12.35 18.15 -5.62
N ALA A 269 13.02 17.04 -5.26
CA ALA A 269 13.45 16.80 -3.89
C ALA A 269 14.51 17.80 -3.45
N GLY A 270 14.27 18.50 -2.33
CA GLY A 270 15.26 19.38 -1.68
C GLY A 270 16.41 18.57 -1.05
N ALA A 271 17.48 19.25 -0.67
CA ALA A 271 18.69 18.62 -0.14
C ALA A 271 18.44 17.77 1.12
N ASP A 272 17.64 18.28 2.06
CA ASP A 272 17.33 17.59 3.30
C ASP A 272 16.42 16.38 3.06
N PHE A 273 15.45 16.49 2.15
CA PHE A 273 14.59 15.40 1.74
C PHE A 273 15.39 14.27 1.06
N SER A 274 16.31 14.64 0.15
CA SER A 274 17.11 13.69 -0.64
C SER A 274 18.21 13.00 0.15
N MET A 275 18.38 13.24 1.44
CA MET A 275 19.43 12.58 2.20
C MET A 275 19.35 11.07 2.07
N PRO A 276 20.47 10.38 1.74
CA PRO A 276 20.51 8.94 1.68
C PRO A 276 20.09 8.29 3.00
N GLY A 277 19.40 7.15 2.91
CA GLY A 277 18.96 6.35 4.06
C GLY A 277 18.56 4.96 3.61
N ARG A 278 18.44 4.06 4.56
CA ARG A 278 17.97 2.69 4.32
C ARG A 278 16.46 2.61 4.46
N ILE A 279 15.74 3.20 3.50
CA ILE A 279 14.29 3.26 3.56
C ILE A 279 13.69 1.97 2.97
N PHE A 280 12.87 1.28 3.75
CA PHE A 280 12.09 0.15 3.29
C PHE A 280 10.75 0.58 2.75
N THR A 281 10.01 1.39 3.52
CA THR A 281 8.69 1.84 3.08
C THR A 281 8.48 3.33 3.33
N VAL A 282 7.56 3.92 2.59
CA VAL A 282 7.09 5.29 2.76
C VAL A 282 5.57 5.24 2.92
N VAL A 283 5.05 6.00 3.88
CA VAL A 283 3.61 6.15 4.10
C VAL A 283 3.26 7.63 3.88
N ALA A 284 2.26 7.89 3.04
CA ALA A 284 1.63 9.20 2.90
C ALA A 284 0.30 9.18 3.66
N ALA A 285 0.14 10.06 4.63
CA ALA A 285 -1.08 10.17 5.43
C ALA A 285 -1.16 11.53 6.13
N ASP A 286 -2.37 12.03 6.33
CA ASP A 286 -2.67 13.25 7.08
C ASP A 286 -2.83 12.90 8.56
N PHE A 287 -1.72 12.88 9.29
CA PHE A 287 -1.69 12.40 10.68
C PHE A 287 -2.24 13.41 11.68
N ASP A 288 -2.18 14.71 11.40
CA ASP A 288 -2.67 15.76 12.31
C ASP A 288 -4.02 16.36 11.88
N ASN A 289 -4.61 15.81 10.82
CA ASN A 289 -5.88 16.24 10.25
C ASN A 289 -5.89 17.71 9.78
N ASP A 290 -4.73 18.27 9.36
CA ASP A 290 -4.64 19.66 8.86
C ASP A 290 -5.03 19.78 7.37
N GLY A 291 -5.22 18.65 6.70
CA GLY A 291 -5.60 18.51 5.30
C GLY A 291 -4.42 18.34 4.35
N TYR A 292 -3.18 18.30 4.82
CA TYR A 292 -2.00 17.95 4.03
C TYR A 292 -1.45 16.63 4.49
N GLU A 293 -1.08 15.77 3.55
CA GLU A 293 -0.44 14.48 3.89
C GLU A 293 1.02 14.71 4.27
N GLU A 294 1.43 14.11 5.38
CA GLU A 294 2.82 13.93 5.73
C GLU A 294 3.38 12.68 5.05
N LEU A 295 4.70 12.66 4.90
CA LEU A 295 5.47 11.51 4.41
C LEU A 295 6.30 10.93 5.54
N PHE A 296 5.94 9.73 5.99
CA PHE A 296 6.71 8.96 6.95
C PHE A 296 7.64 7.99 6.22
N PHE A 297 8.94 8.10 6.48
CA PHE A 297 9.97 7.21 5.94
C PHE A 297 10.39 6.20 7.00
N HIS A 298 10.05 4.92 6.76
CA HIS A 298 10.40 3.82 7.66
C HIS A 298 11.78 3.26 7.31
N ALA A 299 12.74 3.50 8.20
CA ALA A 299 14.14 3.20 8.02
C ALA A 299 14.56 1.88 8.69
N HIS A 300 15.61 1.25 8.19
CA HIS A 300 16.18 0.02 8.75
C HIS A 300 17.51 0.27 9.44
N GLY A 301 17.52 0.18 10.77
CA GLY A 301 18.69 0.39 11.61
C GLY A 301 19.15 1.85 11.72
N GLU A 302 18.30 2.79 11.29
CA GLU A 302 18.49 4.23 11.32
C GLU A 302 17.20 4.89 11.84
N PRO A 303 17.25 6.16 12.31
CA PRO A 303 16.03 6.87 12.70
C PRO A 303 15.05 6.99 11.54
N ASN A 304 13.77 6.77 11.83
CA ASN A 304 12.69 7.12 10.92
C ASN A 304 12.62 8.64 10.72
N ARG A 305 12.03 9.10 9.62
CA ARG A 305 11.88 10.52 9.29
C ARG A 305 10.46 10.84 8.88
N LEU A 306 10.00 12.05 9.21
CA LEU A 306 8.69 12.56 8.83
C LEU A 306 8.87 13.90 8.12
N PHE A 307 8.15 14.10 7.02
CA PHE A 307 8.15 15.36 6.28
C PHE A 307 6.72 15.85 6.08
N GLY A 308 6.52 17.15 6.24
CA GLY A 308 5.30 17.83 5.85
C GLY A 308 5.55 18.85 4.75
N TRP A 309 4.57 19.02 3.85
CA TRP A 309 4.62 20.03 2.81
C TRP A 309 4.29 21.39 3.38
N ARG A 310 5.28 22.29 3.42
CA ARG A 310 5.16 23.64 4.01
C ARG A 310 5.92 24.65 3.15
N ASN A 311 5.27 25.77 2.80
CA ASN A 311 5.89 26.85 2.00
C ASN A 311 6.48 26.34 0.67
N ASP A 312 5.73 25.52 -0.05
CA ASP A 312 6.10 24.93 -1.34
C ASP A 312 7.36 24.04 -1.30
N GLN A 313 7.65 23.43 -0.15
CA GLN A 313 8.77 22.50 0.02
C GLN A 313 8.50 21.47 1.14
N TRP A 314 9.19 20.35 1.07
CA TRP A 314 9.22 19.36 2.14
C TRP A 314 10.09 19.85 3.30
N GLN A 315 9.54 19.84 4.51
CA GLN A 315 10.24 20.17 5.75
C GLN A 315 10.17 18.99 6.70
N GLU A 316 11.31 18.64 7.32
CA GLU A 316 11.36 17.59 8.31
C GLU A 316 10.64 18.02 9.60
N LEU A 317 9.84 17.10 10.14
CA LEU A 317 9.00 17.29 11.32
C LEU A 317 9.47 16.40 12.48
N GLU A 318 9.12 16.80 13.70
CA GLU A 318 9.42 16.02 14.90
C GLU A 318 8.53 14.76 15.01
N LEU A 319 9.15 13.61 15.13
CA LEU A 319 8.47 12.32 15.21
C LEU A 319 8.05 11.91 16.62
N GLY A 320 8.77 12.35 17.66
CA GLY A 320 8.58 11.81 19.00
C GLY A 320 9.03 10.35 19.09
N ASP A 321 8.19 9.49 19.70
CA ASP A 321 8.54 8.08 19.92
C ASP A 321 8.67 7.26 18.61
N ALA A 322 8.00 7.69 17.53
CA ALA A 322 8.08 7.00 16.24
C ALA A 322 9.42 7.16 15.50
N ALA A 323 10.37 7.92 16.05
CA ALA A 323 11.72 8.03 15.48
C ALA A 323 12.50 6.71 15.48
N GLU A 324 12.26 5.82 16.42
CA GLU A 324 12.83 4.47 16.54
C GLU A 324 14.27 4.30 16.01
N PRO A 325 15.28 4.96 16.59
CA PRO A 325 16.61 5.09 15.97
C PRO A 325 17.38 3.76 15.82
N LYS A 326 16.82 2.66 16.30
CA LYS A 326 17.35 1.29 16.19
C LYS A 326 16.31 0.32 15.66
N GLY A 327 15.21 0.83 15.12
CA GLY A 327 14.17 0.03 14.49
C GLY A 327 14.72 -0.73 13.27
N LEU A 328 14.40 -2.00 13.15
CA LEU A 328 14.70 -2.79 11.95
C LEU A 328 13.49 -2.72 11.02
N GLY A 329 13.17 -1.51 10.56
CA GLY A 329 11.98 -1.22 9.78
C GLY A 329 11.85 -2.10 8.54
N THR A 330 10.62 -2.56 8.30
CA THR A 330 10.20 -3.31 7.11
C THR A 330 8.92 -2.70 6.55
N GLY A 331 7.74 -3.20 6.92
CA GLY A 331 6.45 -2.65 6.50
C GLY A 331 5.94 -1.55 7.43
N ALA A 332 5.13 -0.64 6.88
CA ALA A 332 4.41 0.37 7.64
C ALA A 332 3.09 0.72 6.96
N VAL A 333 2.06 1.00 7.74
CA VAL A 333 0.77 1.54 7.26
C VAL A 333 0.24 2.58 8.24
N ALA A 334 -0.60 3.47 7.71
CA ALA A 334 -1.48 4.33 8.51
C ALA A 334 -2.90 3.78 8.45
N ALA A 335 -3.57 3.69 9.60
CA ALA A 335 -4.93 3.21 9.71
C ALA A 335 -5.61 3.79 10.95
N ASP A 336 -6.92 4.11 10.84
CA ASP A 336 -7.75 4.49 11.98
C ASP A 336 -8.30 3.20 12.62
N ILE A 337 -7.55 2.65 13.57
CA ILE A 337 -7.82 1.32 14.14
C ILE A 337 -8.99 1.29 15.14
N ASP A 338 -9.35 2.44 15.73
CA ASP A 338 -10.42 2.53 16.72
C ASP A 338 -11.63 3.38 16.28
N GLY A 339 -11.58 3.95 15.08
CA GLY A 339 -12.67 4.69 14.46
C GLY A 339 -12.80 6.13 14.99
N ASP A 340 -11.77 6.68 15.61
CA ASP A 340 -11.78 8.03 16.19
C ASP A 340 -11.39 9.14 15.21
N GLY A 341 -10.97 8.78 13.97
CA GLY A 341 -10.58 9.68 12.90
C GLY A 341 -9.13 10.15 12.96
N ARG A 342 -8.33 9.59 13.83
CA ARG A 342 -6.87 9.78 13.84
C ARG A 342 -6.22 8.53 13.28
N LEU A 343 -5.28 8.72 12.38
CA LEU A 343 -4.57 7.60 11.79
C LEU A 343 -3.42 7.17 12.70
N GLU A 344 -3.51 5.98 13.27
CA GLU A 344 -2.37 5.35 13.88
C GLU A 344 -1.34 4.95 12.82
N LEU A 345 -0.06 5.01 13.21
CA LEU A 345 1.06 4.52 12.43
C LEU A 345 1.46 3.15 12.99
N ILE A 346 1.34 2.10 12.18
CA ILE A 346 1.65 0.72 12.55
C ILE A 346 2.92 0.28 11.81
N LEU A 347 3.94 -0.16 12.56
CA LEU A 347 5.24 -0.53 12.03
C LEU A 347 5.55 -2.01 12.27
N ALA A 348 6.01 -2.66 11.22
CA ALA A 348 6.57 -4.01 11.27
C ALA A 348 8.10 -3.95 11.26
N HIS A 349 8.73 -4.93 11.91
CA HIS A 349 10.17 -5.03 12.03
C HIS A 349 10.64 -6.44 11.69
N GLY A 350 11.80 -6.55 11.04
CA GLY A 350 12.31 -7.86 10.65
C GLY A 350 13.72 -7.87 10.10
N SER A 351 14.15 -9.04 9.66
CA SER A 351 15.41 -9.17 8.94
C SER A 351 15.23 -8.83 7.47
N SER A 352 16.10 -7.99 6.93
CA SER A 352 16.17 -7.74 5.49
C SER A 352 16.70 -8.98 4.75
N HIS A 353 15.82 -9.86 4.25
CA HIS A 353 16.21 -10.79 3.20
C HIS A 353 16.09 -10.06 1.86
N GLY A 354 17.22 -9.59 1.32
CA GLY A 354 17.26 -8.91 0.03
C GLY A 354 18.22 -7.72 -0.06
N GLY A 355 19.01 -7.45 0.97
CA GLY A 355 20.14 -6.51 0.88
C GLY A 355 21.32 -7.14 0.15
N HIS A 356 21.73 -6.61 -1.00
CA HIS A 356 23.04 -6.87 -1.58
C HIS A 356 24.10 -6.55 -0.52
N GLY A 357 24.78 -7.55 0.04
CA GLY A 357 25.94 -7.29 0.90
C GLY A 357 26.31 -8.28 1.97
N SER A 358 25.79 -9.50 1.98
CA SER A 358 26.44 -10.56 2.76
C SER A 358 26.33 -11.92 2.08
N HIS A 359 27.40 -12.33 1.40
CA HIS A 359 27.70 -13.72 1.15
C HIS A 359 27.93 -14.40 2.51
N GLY A 360 26.91 -14.97 3.05
CA GLY A 360 26.98 -15.71 4.30
C GLY A 360 25.68 -16.42 4.58
N GLY A 361 25.53 -17.65 4.05
CA GLY A 361 24.46 -18.53 4.46
C GLY A 361 24.52 -18.74 5.97
N GLY A 362 23.47 -18.34 6.66
CA GLY A 362 23.30 -18.56 8.08
C GLY A 362 21.82 -18.39 8.44
N HIS A 363 21.16 -19.51 8.70
CA HIS A 363 19.88 -19.56 9.36
C HIS A 363 20.00 -18.92 10.75
N GLY A 364 19.70 -17.63 10.88
CA GLY A 364 19.75 -16.88 12.12
C GLY A 364 18.59 -15.91 12.24
N ALA A 365 17.34 -16.44 12.20
CA ALA A 365 16.13 -15.63 12.37
C ALA A 365 16.01 -15.01 13.79
N GLU A 366 16.74 -15.48 14.77
CA GLU A 366 16.58 -15.07 16.17
C GLU A 366 17.26 -13.75 16.55
N GLY A 367 18.20 -13.24 15.74
CA GLY A 367 18.97 -12.03 16.05
C GLY A 367 18.31 -10.69 15.70
N ASN A 368 17.25 -10.68 14.86
CA ASN A 368 16.66 -9.49 14.28
C ASN A 368 15.13 -9.38 14.49
N ALA A 369 14.60 -10.13 15.42
CA ALA A 369 13.18 -10.06 15.78
C ALA A 369 12.93 -8.86 16.71
N GLN A 370 11.97 -8.03 16.36
CA GLN A 370 11.46 -6.93 17.19
C GLN A 370 9.93 -7.04 17.27
N PRO A 371 9.28 -6.50 18.32
CA PRO A 371 7.82 -6.43 18.36
C PRO A 371 7.29 -5.47 17.28
N LEU A 372 6.01 -5.56 16.98
CA LEU A 372 5.32 -4.52 16.21
C LEU A 372 5.26 -3.24 17.03
N SER A 373 5.28 -2.09 16.36
CA SER A 373 5.05 -0.80 17.01
C SER A 373 3.74 -0.17 16.51
N VAL A 374 3.02 0.46 17.43
CA VAL A 374 1.84 1.27 17.14
C VAL A 374 2.06 2.65 17.74
N PHE A 375 1.96 3.68 16.91
CA PHE A 375 2.11 5.05 17.34
C PHE A 375 0.83 5.84 17.03
N ARG A 376 0.42 6.66 17.99
CA ARG A 376 -0.73 7.54 17.85
C ARG A 376 -0.25 8.98 17.74
N PRO A 377 -0.75 9.79 16.77
CA PRO A 377 -0.45 11.20 16.73
C PRO A 377 -1.09 11.92 17.93
N GLU A 378 -0.47 13.01 18.38
CA GLU A 378 -1.08 13.87 19.39
C GLU A 378 -2.46 14.34 18.92
N ALA A 379 -3.42 14.36 19.85
CA ALA A 379 -4.77 14.78 19.54
C ALA A 379 -4.82 16.25 19.13
N THR A 380 -5.52 16.53 18.06
CA THR A 380 -5.88 17.88 17.60
C THR A 380 -7.38 18.08 17.75
N ASN A 381 -7.85 19.32 17.56
CA ASN A 381 -9.27 19.62 17.43
C ASN A 381 -9.68 19.74 15.95
N ASN A 382 -8.86 19.24 15.04
CA ASN A 382 -9.12 19.29 13.62
C ASN A 382 -10.25 18.31 13.25
N GLY A 383 -11.16 18.77 12.40
CA GLY A 383 -12.18 17.93 11.82
C GLY A 383 -11.60 16.98 10.77
N TRP A 384 -12.38 15.98 10.40
CA TRP A 384 -11.97 14.97 9.42
C TRP A 384 -13.17 14.42 8.66
N LEU A 385 -12.91 13.78 7.51
CA LEU A 385 -13.88 12.93 6.83
C LEU A 385 -13.13 11.77 6.18
N ARG A 386 -13.63 10.57 6.41
CA ARG A 386 -13.15 9.35 5.76
C ARG A 386 -14.16 8.94 4.71
N VAL A 387 -13.72 8.59 3.50
CA VAL A 387 -14.62 8.22 2.39
C VAL A 387 -14.23 6.86 1.87
N GLN A 388 -15.20 5.94 1.88
CA GLN A 388 -15.07 4.57 1.39
C GLN A 388 -15.96 4.38 0.16
N PRO A 389 -15.40 4.50 -1.06
CA PRO A 389 -16.11 4.09 -2.27
C PRO A 389 -16.24 2.57 -2.32
N LEU A 390 -17.38 2.09 -2.82
CA LEU A 390 -17.62 0.67 -3.05
C LEU A 390 -17.69 0.36 -4.54
N THR A 391 -17.26 -0.83 -4.94
CA THR A 391 -17.42 -1.39 -6.29
C THR A 391 -18.89 -1.71 -6.59
N PRO A 392 -19.27 -2.04 -7.84
CA PRO A 392 -20.59 -2.57 -8.17
C PRO A 392 -20.96 -3.83 -7.40
N PHE A 393 -19.97 -4.55 -6.85
CA PHE A 393 -20.16 -5.79 -6.08
C PHE A 393 -20.24 -5.56 -4.57
N GLY A 394 -19.95 -4.33 -4.09
CA GLY A 394 -20.01 -3.96 -2.68
C GLY A 394 -18.68 -4.05 -1.93
N ALA A 395 -17.61 -4.51 -2.56
CA ALA A 395 -16.26 -4.46 -2.01
C ALA A 395 -15.69 -3.03 -2.04
N PRO A 396 -14.64 -2.72 -1.28
CA PRO A 396 -13.92 -1.46 -1.39
C PRO A 396 -13.39 -1.21 -2.80
N ALA A 397 -13.58 0.01 -3.31
CA ALA A 397 -13.11 0.39 -4.65
C ALA A 397 -11.66 0.91 -4.57
N ARG A 398 -10.69 -0.02 -4.50
CA ARG A 398 -9.27 0.33 -4.51
C ARG A 398 -8.88 0.99 -5.83
N GLY A 399 -8.04 2.03 -5.77
CA GLY A 399 -7.68 2.85 -6.93
C GLY A 399 -8.71 3.91 -7.29
N ALA A 400 -9.89 3.94 -6.67
CA ALA A 400 -10.82 5.05 -6.82
C ALA A 400 -10.19 6.35 -6.30
N VAL A 401 -10.50 7.45 -6.97
CA VAL A 401 -10.01 8.78 -6.59
C VAL A 401 -11.14 9.58 -5.97
N VAL A 402 -10.88 10.13 -4.79
CA VAL A 402 -11.81 10.97 -4.06
C VAL A 402 -11.28 12.40 -4.03
N SER A 403 -12.13 13.36 -4.37
CA SER A 403 -11.86 14.78 -4.16
C SER A 403 -12.85 15.34 -3.13
N LEU A 404 -12.34 16.13 -2.21
CA LEU A 404 -13.14 16.78 -1.15
C LEU A 404 -12.93 18.28 -1.21
N THR A 405 -14.02 19.06 -1.08
CA THR A 405 -13.97 20.51 -0.97
C THR A 405 -14.47 20.94 0.41
N ALA A 406 -13.65 21.67 1.15
CA ALA A 406 -13.99 22.26 2.44
C ALA A 406 -13.31 23.63 2.60
N GLY A 407 -14.07 24.66 3.03
CA GLY A 407 -13.57 26.03 3.17
C GLY A 407 -12.99 26.62 1.88
N GLY A 408 -13.51 26.20 0.74
CA GLY A 408 -13.03 26.61 -0.59
C GLY A 408 -11.72 25.95 -1.03
N ARG A 409 -11.11 25.06 -0.23
CA ARG A 409 -9.95 24.26 -0.59
C ARG A 409 -10.40 22.89 -1.11
N ARG A 410 -9.84 22.46 -2.24
CA ARG A 410 -9.99 21.11 -2.76
C ARG A 410 -8.78 20.25 -2.35
N GLN A 411 -9.04 19.04 -1.92
CA GLN A 411 -8.07 17.99 -1.62
C GLN A 411 -8.35 16.79 -2.50
N ARG A 412 -7.35 16.00 -2.84
CA ARG A 412 -7.48 14.79 -3.65
C ARG A 412 -6.72 13.64 -3.00
N ARG A 413 -7.36 12.46 -2.93
CA ARG A 413 -6.78 11.23 -2.38
C ARG A 413 -7.16 10.06 -3.26
N ALA A 414 -6.29 9.07 -3.35
CA ALA A 414 -6.61 7.77 -3.95
C ALA A 414 -6.84 6.73 -2.85
N VAL A 415 -7.80 5.84 -3.07
CA VAL A 415 -8.00 4.66 -2.22
C VAL A 415 -6.86 3.68 -2.48
N CYS A 416 -6.11 3.32 -1.46
CA CYS A 416 -4.88 2.53 -1.57
C CYS A 416 -5.13 1.16 -2.21
N ALA A 417 -4.47 0.89 -3.34
CA ALA A 417 -4.46 -0.40 -4.02
C ALA A 417 -3.17 -1.20 -3.78
N GLY A 418 -2.13 -0.54 -3.28
CA GLY A 418 -0.81 -1.00 -2.91
C GLY A 418 0.09 0.21 -2.81
N SER A 419 0.92 0.29 -1.78
CA SER A 419 1.76 1.45 -1.54
C SER A 419 3.00 1.10 -0.74
N GLY A 420 3.98 1.97 -0.78
CA GLY A 420 5.22 1.77 -0.06
C GLY A 420 5.98 0.55 -0.57
N TYR A 421 6.38 -0.32 0.36
CA TYR A 421 7.04 -1.60 0.10
C TYR A 421 6.28 -2.71 0.81
N LEU A 422 5.75 -3.67 0.04
CA LEU A 422 5.08 -4.87 0.56
C LEU A 422 3.79 -4.59 1.36
N CYS A 423 3.26 -3.37 1.32
CA CYS A 423 2.13 -2.96 2.14
C CYS A 423 0.93 -2.51 1.31
N GLN A 424 -0.22 -2.50 1.97
CA GLN A 424 -1.45 -1.93 1.44
C GLN A 424 -2.23 -1.26 2.58
N GLY A 425 -2.45 0.05 2.44
CA GLY A 425 -3.19 0.85 3.42
C GLY A 425 -4.69 0.55 3.44
N GLU A 426 -5.40 1.25 4.30
CA GLU A 426 -6.86 1.18 4.38
C GLU A 426 -7.52 1.44 3.02
N PRO A 427 -8.63 0.74 2.71
CA PRO A 427 -9.42 1.00 1.52
C PRO A 427 -10.33 2.22 1.70
N VAL A 428 -9.79 3.31 2.22
CA VAL A 428 -10.48 4.55 2.58
C VAL A 428 -9.64 5.75 2.19
N ALA A 429 -10.25 6.78 1.62
CA ALA A 429 -9.63 8.07 1.43
C ALA A 429 -9.86 8.92 2.69
N HIS A 430 -8.80 9.25 3.41
CA HIS A 430 -8.84 10.04 4.64
C HIS A 430 -8.54 11.51 4.34
N PHE A 431 -9.33 12.43 4.91
CA PHE A 431 -9.20 13.88 4.73
C PHE A 431 -9.23 14.59 6.07
N GLY A 432 -8.17 15.25 6.44
CA GLY A 432 -8.20 16.26 7.50
C GLY A 432 -8.84 17.56 6.98
N LEU A 433 -9.53 18.24 7.85
CA LEU A 433 -10.26 19.47 7.55
C LEU A 433 -9.68 20.70 8.26
N GLY A 434 -8.59 20.53 9.03
CA GLY A 434 -8.10 21.56 9.92
C GLY A 434 -9.19 21.99 10.91
N PRO A 435 -9.33 23.27 11.19
CA PRO A 435 -10.33 23.76 12.16
C PRO A 435 -11.78 23.68 11.66
N LEU A 436 -12.01 23.14 10.47
CA LEU A 436 -13.36 23.04 9.90
C LEU A 436 -14.04 21.72 10.31
N HIS A 437 -15.35 21.77 10.52
CA HIS A 437 -16.20 20.61 10.77
C HIS A 437 -17.38 20.57 9.78
N ALA A 438 -17.14 21.09 8.57
CA ALA A 438 -18.12 21.11 7.49
C ALA A 438 -17.43 20.85 6.15
N VAL A 439 -18.05 20.03 5.35
CA VAL A 439 -17.62 19.69 3.99
C VAL A 439 -18.64 20.24 3.02
N GLU A 440 -18.21 20.88 1.96
CA GLU A 440 -19.06 21.43 0.92
C GLU A 440 -19.44 20.33 -0.08
N GLN A 441 -18.47 19.50 -0.50
CA GLN A 441 -18.68 18.48 -1.52
C GLN A 441 -17.64 17.37 -1.43
N VAL A 442 -18.07 16.15 -1.71
CA VAL A 442 -17.23 14.99 -2.01
C VAL A 442 -17.55 14.51 -3.42
N GLU A 443 -16.52 14.34 -4.24
CA GLU A 443 -16.59 13.72 -5.56
C GLU A 443 -15.80 12.43 -5.54
N VAL A 444 -16.43 11.31 -5.89
CA VAL A 444 -15.80 10.00 -6.06
C VAL A 444 -15.74 9.68 -7.54
N ARG A 445 -14.55 9.32 -8.04
CA ARG A 445 -14.32 8.82 -9.39
C ARG A 445 -13.79 7.40 -9.31
N TRP A 446 -14.50 6.46 -9.89
CA TRP A 446 -14.09 5.05 -10.00
C TRP A 446 -13.10 4.85 -11.17
N PRO A 447 -12.38 3.69 -11.20
CA PRO A 447 -11.42 3.38 -12.28
C PRO A 447 -12.04 3.28 -13.69
N ASP A 448 -13.35 3.12 -13.83
CA ASP A 448 -14.08 3.16 -15.10
C ASP A 448 -14.45 4.58 -15.57
N GLY A 449 -14.10 5.61 -14.78
CA GLY A 449 -14.45 6.99 -15.03
C GLY A 449 -15.83 7.42 -14.52
N THR A 450 -16.62 6.50 -13.94
CA THR A 450 -17.90 6.86 -13.29
C THR A 450 -17.66 7.83 -12.14
N VAL A 451 -18.52 8.85 -12.03
CA VAL A 451 -18.40 9.91 -11.02
C VAL A 451 -19.69 10.04 -10.23
N VAL A 452 -19.58 10.11 -8.92
CA VAL A 452 -20.68 10.45 -8.02
C VAL A 452 -20.28 11.62 -7.14
N THR A 453 -21.19 12.55 -6.95
CA THR A 453 -21.02 13.73 -6.10
C THR A 453 -21.98 13.66 -4.91
N VAL A 454 -21.47 13.93 -3.71
CA VAL A 454 -22.23 14.05 -2.48
C VAL A 454 -22.08 15.48 -1.95
N ASP A 455 -23.16 16.25 -1.93
CA ASP A 455 -23.14 17.63 -1.44
C ASP A 455 -23.38 17.70 0.07
N ASN A 456 -22.61 18.54 0.75
CA ASN A 456 -22.69 18.81 2.17
C ASN A 456 -22.74 17.56 3.07
N PRO A 457 -21.86 16.54 2.89
CA PRO A 457 -21.86 15.41 3.80
C PRO A 457 -21.43 15.86 5.20
N PRO A 458 -21.96 15.25 6.26
CA PRO A 458 -21.51 15.56 7.62
C PRO A 458 -20.05 15.10 7.82
N ALA A 459 -19.25 15.94 8.49
CA ALA A 459 -17.88 15.66 8.89
C ALA A 459 -17.77 14.71 10.09
N ASP A 460 -16.55 14.39 10.50
CA ASP A 460 -16.18 13.58 11.66
C ASP A 460 -16.81 12.17 11.66
N ARG A 461 -16.73 11.52 10.49
CA ARG A 461 -17.27 10.18 10.27
C ARG A 461 -16.71 9.46 9.05
N LEU A 462 -16.98 8.18 8.95
CA LEU A 462 -16.85 7.41 7.71
C LEU A 462 -18.10 7.59 6.82
N LEU A 463 -17.89 8.02 5.58
CA LEU A 463 -18.88 8.13 4.52
C LEU A 463 -18.68 6.99 3.52
N THR A 464 -19.59 6.04 3.48
CA THR A 464 -19.59 4.99 2.44
C THR A 464 -20.36 5.50 1.22
N VAL A 465 -19.71 5.43 0.05
CA VAL A 465 -20.31 5.85 -1.24
C VAL A 465 -20.45 4.63 -2.15
N PRO A 466 -21.68 4.10 -2.33
CA PRO A 466 -21.89 2.95 -3.20
C PRO A 466 -21.67 3.34 -4.68
N TYR A 467 -21.28 2.37 -5.49
CA TYR A 467 -21.31 2.51 -6.94
C TYR A 467 -22.75 2.80 -7.39
N PRO A 468 -22.99 3.77 -8.31
CA PRO A 468 -24.35 4.11 -8.71
C PRO A 468 -25.00 2.95 -9.47
N PRO A 469 -26.30 2.69 -9.26
CA PRO A 469 -27.04 1.70 -10.05
C PRO A 469 -27.08 2.12 -11.53
N GLU A 470 -27.11 1.13 -12.44
CA GLU A 470 -27.30 1.33 -13.89
C GLU A 470 -28.62 2.01 -14.23
#